data_b1ac40d2d6416f07802d2648d57c61b2
#
_entry.id   b1ac40d2d6416f07802d2648d57c61b2
#
_cell.length_a   1.000
_cell.length_b   1.000
_cell.length_c   1.000
_cell.angle_alpha   90.00
_cell.angle_beta   90.00
_cell.angle_gamma   90.00
#
_symmetry.space_group_name_H-M   'P 1'
#
loop_
_entity.id
_entity.type
_entity.pdbx_description
1 polymer ?
#
loop_
_entity_poly.entity_id
_entity_poly.type
_entity_poly.pdbx_seq_one_letter_code
_entity_poly.pdbx_strand_id
1 'polypeptide(L)'
;FPSIPKDHKAREYISTNMIANFFGLGWAATPAGIKAMEELEKLEDERRKSPVLGKRGVPKGIANTEMCTFLIVNISSLQLIPINIIAYRTQYGSTNPTRIVGAAILATTVSTVVGVIFAWVMERVKKV
;
A
#
# COMPACT_ATOMS: atom_id res chain seq x y z
N PHE A 1 -5.38 5.12 -7.58
CA PHE A 1 -6.32 4.02 -7.92
C PHE A 1 -7.56 4.52 -8.68
N PRO A 2 -7.40 5.06 -9.90
CA PRO A 2 -8.52 5.65 -10.66
C PRO A 2 -9.57 4.61 -11.10
N SER A 3 -9.17 3.37 -11.24
CA SER A 3 -10.02 2.26 -11.69
C SER A 3 -10.92 1.66 -10.61
N ILE A 4 -10.69 2.00 -9.33
CA ILE A 4 -11.58 1.59 -8.23
C ILE A 4 -12.73 2.60 -8.13
N PRO A 5 -14.01 2.18 -8.13
CA PRO A 5 -15.15 3.09 -7.95
C PRO A 5 -15.00 3.94 -6.68
N LYS A 6 -15.50 5.19 -6.73
CA LYS A 6 -15.30 6.13 -5.61
C LYS A 6 -15.92 5.65 -4.30
N ASP A 7 -17.04 4.96 -4.40
CA ASP A 7 -17.84 4.48 -3.24
C ASP A 7 -17.51 3.04 -2.84
N HIS A 8 -16.48 2.44 -3.44
CA HIS A 8 -16.11 1.06 -3.14
C HIS A 8 -15.32 0.96 -1.83
N LYS A 9 -15.67 -0.01 -0.97
CA LYS A 9 -15.06 -0.24 0.35
C LYS A 9 -13.54 -0.45 0.30
N ALA A 10 -13.00 -0.98 -0.80
CA ALA A 10 -11.56 -1.13 -0.98
C ALA A 10 -10.81 0.19 -0.79
N ARG A 11 -11.38 1.34 -1.21
CA ARG A 11 -10.75 2.66 -1.02
C ARG A 11 -10.60 3.03 0.45
N GLU A 12 -11.61 2.76 1.25
CA GLU A 12 -11.60 3.02 2.69
C GLU A 12 -10.49 2.22 3.38
N TYR A 13 -10.42 0.91 3.10
CA TYR A 13 -9.39 0.06 3.69
C TYR A 13 -7.98 0.37 3.18
N ILE A 14 -7.81 0.71 1.90
CA ILE A 14 -6.54 1.19 1.35
C ILE A 14 -6.10 2.47 2.06
N SER A 15 -7.00 3.45 2.20
CA SER A 15 -6.70 4.71 2.89
C SER A 15 -6.33 4.49 4.35
N THR A 16 -7.08 3.65 5.07
CA THR A 16 -6.80 3.30 6.46
C THR A 16 -5.43 2.63 6.60
N ASN A 17 -5.11 1.68 5.72
CA ASN A 17 -3.80 1.03 5.71
C ASN A 17 -2.67 2.03 5.45
N MET A 18 -2.81 2.91 4.44
CA MET A 18 -1.81 3.92 4.11
C MET A 18 -1.58 4.90 5.27
N ILE A 19 -2.66 5.39 5.91
CA ILE A 19 -2.57 6.29 7.06
C ILE A 19 -1.87 5.59 8.22
N ALA A 20 -2.24 4.34 8.52
CA ALA A 20 -1.60 3.58 9.60
C ALA A 20 -0.11 3.36 9.34
N ASN A 21 0.28 3.02 8.11
CA ASN A 21 1.69 2.91 7.72
C ASN A 21 2.44 4.24 7.84
N PHE A 22 1.83 5.34 7.40
CA PHE A 22 2.41 6.67 7.48
C PHE A 22 2.76 7.08 8.92
N PHE A 23 1.91 6.71 9.88
CA PHE A 23 2.17 6.92 11.30
C PHE A 23 2.98 5.79 11.97
N GLY A 24 3.47 4.81 11.21
CA GLY A 24 4.27 3.70 11.74
C GLY A 24 3.48 2.70 12.59
N LEU A 25 2.15 2.67 12.46
CA LEU A 25 1.25 1.79 13.20
C LEU A 25 1.08 0.44 12.47
N GLY A 26 2.18 -0.31 12.30
CA GLY A 26 2.20 -1.54 11.52
C GLY A 26 1.17 -2.58 11.97
N TRP A 27 0.92 -2.71 13.28
CA TRP A 27 -0.09 -3.61 13.83
C TRP A 27 -1.53 -3.24 13.41
N ALA A 28 -1.83 -1.96 13.20
CA ALA A 28 -3.12 -1.49 12.71
C ALA A 28 -3.20 -1.53 11.16
N ALA A 29 -2.06 -1.34 10.49
CA ALA A 29 -1.97 -1.38 9.03
C ALA A 29 -2.27 -2.77 8.47
N THR A 30 -1.76 -3.84 9.11
CA THR A 30 -1.88 -5.21 8.63
C THR A 30 -3.34 -5.66 8.42
N PRO A 31 -4.26 -5.57 9.40
CA PRO A 31 -5.65 -5.98 9.20
C PRO A 31 -6.37 -5.12 8.16
N ALA A 32 -6.07 -3.83 8.07
CA ALA A 32 -6.62 -2.95 7.05
C ALA A 32 -6.13 -3.35 5.64
N GLY A 33 -4.84 -3.71 5.51
CA GLY A 33 -4.26 -4.19 4.26
C GLY A 33 -4.87 -5.51 3.78
N ILE A 34 -5.10 -6.46 4.67
CA ILE A 34 -5.76 -7.73 4.35
C ILE A 34 -7.19 -7.46 3.84
N LYS A 35 -7.96 -6.64 4.56
CA LYS A 35 -9.31 -6.27 4.13
C LYS A 35 -9.34 -5.51 2.80
N ALA A 36 -8.35 -4.65 2.55
CA ALA A 36 -8.22 -3.98 1.25
C ALA A 36 -8.06 -4.98 0.11
N MET A 37 -7.22 -6.02 0.29
CA MET A 37 -7.02 -7.07 -0.70
C MET A 37 -8.27 -7.92 -0.91
N GLU A 38 -8.99 -8.28 0.16
CA GLU A 38 -10.25 -9.00 0.09
C GLU A 38 -11.32 -8.22 -0.71
N GLU A 39 -11.44 -6.92 -0.47
CA GLU A 39 -12.38 -6.07 -1.21
C GLU A 39 -11.96 -5.85 -2.67
N LEU A 40 -10.65 -5.79 -2.96
CA LEU A 40 -10.15 -5.76 -4.33
C LEU A 40 -10.44 -7.08 -5.07
N GLU A 41 -10.36 -8.23 -4.39
CA GLU A 41 -10.74 -9.52 -4.97
C GLU A 41 -12.24 -9.58 -5.29
N LYS A 42 -13.11 -9.10 -4.38
CA LYS A 42 -14.55 -9.02 -4.64
C LYS A 42 -14.86 -8.13 -5.86
N LEU A 43 -14.21 -6.96 -5.94
CA LEU A 43 -14.35 -6.07 -7.10
C LEU A 43 -13.94 -6.76 -8.39
N GLU A 44 -12.90 -7.58 -8.34
CA GLU A 44 -12.42 -8.33 -9.50
C GLU A 44 -13.38 -9.47 -9.87
N ASP A 45 -14.00 -10.12 -8.89
CA ASP A 45 -15.06 -11.11 -9.13
C ASP A 45 -16.30 -10.48 -9.78
N GLU A 46 -16.67 -9.28 -9.38
CA GLU A 46 -17.74 -8.52 -10.03
C GLU A 46 -17.40 -8.17 -11.48
N ARG A 47 -16.17 -7.74 -11.75
CA ARG A 47 -15.67 -7.46 -13.10
C ARG A 47 -15.67 -8.69 -14.01
N ARG A 48 -15.39 -9.87 -13.45
CA ARG A 48 -15.46 -11.14 -14.18
C ARG A 48 -16.88 -11.53 -14.57
N LYS A 49 -17.85 -11.23 -13.70
CA LYS A 49 -19.27 -11.55 -13.91
C LYS A 49 -19.98 -10.54 -14.83
N SER A 50 -19.55 -9.29 -14.80
CA SER A 50 -20.19 -8.20 -15.56
C SER A 50 -19.14 -7.39 -16.34
N PRO A 51 -18.94 -7.68 -17.65
CA PRO A 51 -18.00 -6.94 -18.51
C PRO A 51 -18.35 -5.46 -18.68
N VAL A 52 -19.54 -5.03 -18.25
CA VAL A 52 -20.07 -3.65 -18.37
C VAL A 52 -19.31 -2.65 -17.47
N LEU A 53 -18.56 -3.10 -16.46
CA LEU A 53 -17.77 -2.26 -15.56
C LEU A 53 -16.42 -1.78 -16.14
N GLY A 54 -16.28 -1.75 -17.46
CA GLY A 54 -15.23 -1.02 -18.17
C GLY A 54 -13.85 -1.67 -18.22
N LYS A 55 -13.59 -2.72 -17.44
CA LYS A 55 -12.37 -3.53 -17.52
C LYS A 55 -12.73 -5.01 -17.44
N ARG A 56 -12.15 -5.81 -18.34
CA ARG A 56 -12.21 -7.28 -18.22
C ARG A 56 -11.48 -7.70 -16.95
N GLY A 57 -12.15 -8.49 -16.10
CA GLY A 57 -11.52 -9.09 -14.93
C GLY A 57 -10.37 -10.01 -15.33
N VAL A 58 -9.30 -10.06 -14.52
CA VAL A 58 -8.22 -11.04 -14.71
C VAL A 58 -8.69 -12.44 -14.30
N PRO A 59 -8.09 -13.52 -14.83
CA PRO A 59 -8.41 -14.88 -14.43
C PRO A 59 -8.27 -15.08 -12.91
N LYS A 60 -9.08 -15.97 -12.34
CA LYS A 60 -9.02 -16.28 -10.91
C LYS A 60 -7.62 -16.76 -10.52
N GLY A 61 -7.10 -16.26 -9.40
CA GLY A 61 -5.76 -16.59 -8.91
C GLY A 61 -4.66 -15.68 -9.47
N ILE A 62 -4.98 -14.72 -10.35
CA ILE A 62 -4.02 -13.74 -10.86
C ILE A 62 -4.35 -12.37 -10.23
N ALA A 63 -3.32 -11.72 -9.64
CA ALA A 63 -3.46 -10.38 -9.11
C ALA A 63 -3.65 -9.35 -10.23
N ASN A 64 -4.64 -8.48 -10.07
CA ASN A 64 -4.85 -7.37 -10.99
C ASN A 64 -3.84 -6.22 -10.76
N THR A 65 -3.87 -5.20 -11.62
CA THR A 65 -2.95 -4.07 -11.52
C THR A 65 -3.13 -3.29 -10.22
N GLU A 66 -4.35 -3.14 -9.73
CA GLU A 66 -4.67 -2.43 -8.49
C GLU A 66 -4.09 -3.15 -7.27
N MET A 67 -4.20 -4.48 -7.21
CA MET A 67 -3.60 -5.32 -6.16
C MET A 67 -2.07 -5.20 -6.17
N CYS A 68 -1.45 -5.32 -7.36
CA CYS A 68 -0.01 -5.19 -7.49
C CYS A 68 0.47 -3.78 -7.08
N THR A 69 -0.20 -2.73 -7.52
CA THR A 69 0.13 -1.35 -7.16
C THR A 69 -0.01 -1.12 -5.66
N PHE A 70 -1.09 -1.63 -5.05
CA PHE A 70 -1.29 -1.54 -3.61
C PHE A 70 -0.17 -2.21 -2.83
N LEU A 71 0.24 -3.42 -3.23
CA LEU A 71 1.35 -4.14 -2.59
C LEU A 71 2.68 -3.38 -2.73
N ILE A 72 3.00 -2.86 -3.93
CA ILE A 72 4.23 -2.10 -4.17
C ILE A 72 4.27 -0.86 -3.29
N VAL A 73 3.18 -0.08 -3.26
CA VAL A 73 3.09 1.13 -2.44
C VAL A 73 3.15 0.78 -0.95
N ASN A 74 2.51 -0.31 -0.52
CA ASN A 74 2.50 -0.75 0.87
C ASN A 74 3.90 -1.21 1.34
N ILE A 75 4.63 -1.94 0.52
CA ILE A 75 6.01 -2.39 0.81
C ILE A 75 6.97 -1.19 0.85
N SER A 76 6.81 -0.22 -0.04
CA SER A 76 7.67 0.97 -0.10
C SER A 76 7.41 1.97 1.02
N SER A 77 6.34 1.80 1.79
CA SER A 77 5.72 2.62 2.84
C SER A 77 6.51 3.83 3.34
N LEU A 78 6.02 5.03 3.04
CA LEU A 78 6.46 6.26 3.69
C LEU A 78 6.08 6.24 5.18
N GLN A 79 7.07 6.27 6.06
CA GLN A 79 6.86 6.38 7.51
C GLN A 79 7.42 7.69 8.03
N LEU A 80 6.57 8.51 8.67
CA LEU A 80 7.03 9.71 9.37
C LEU A 80 7.69 9.37 10.71
N ILE A 81 7.15 8.39 11.42
CA ILE A 81 7.63 8.02 12.74
C ILE A 81 7.95 6.53 12.74
N PRO A 82 9.23 6.13 12.71
CA PRO A 82 9.63 4.74 12.77
C PRO A 82 9.54 4.21 14.24
N ILE A 83 8.32 4.08 14.75
CA ILE A 83 8.03 3.76 16.17
C ILE A 83 8.79 2.51 16.62
N ASN A 84 8.79 1.45 15.82
CA ASN A 84 9.45 0.19 16.19
C ASN A 84 10.97 0.37 16.35
N ILE A 85 11.61 1.12 15.46
CA ILE A 85 13.06 1.38 15.53
C ILE A 85 13.37 2.26 16.75
N ILE A 86 12.55 3.26 17.03
CA ILE A 86 12.71 4.11 18.22
C ILE A 86 12.58 3.26 19.49
N ALA A 87 11.57 2.37 19.57
CA ALA A 87 11.34 1.48 20.69
C ALA A 87 12.55 0.55 20.92
N TYR A 88 13.06 -0.12 19.88
CA TYR A 88 14.26 -0.95 19.98
C TYR A 88 15.48 -0.15 20.45
N ARG A 89 15.73 1.02 19.88
CA ARG A 89 16.84 1.87 20.31
C ARG A 89 16.74 2.29 21.77
N THR A 90 15.52 2.54 22.25
CA THR A 90 15.27 2.85 23.66
C THR A 90 15.57 1.63 24.56
N GLN A 91 15.10 0.45 24.17
CA GLN A 91 15.35 -0.80 24.90
C GLN A 91 16.84 -1.14 25.02
N TYR A 92 17.62 -0.86 23.97
CA TYR A 92 19.07 -1.09 23.96
C TYR A 92 19.90 0.08 24.50
N GLY A 93 19.28 1.00 25.24
CA GLY A 93 19.98 2.06 25.97
C GLY A 93 20.59 3.17 25.12
N SER A 94 20.04 3.42 23.91
CA SER A 94 20.50 4.54 23.09
C SER A 94 20.25 5.87 23.79
N THR A 95 21.28 6.71 23.88
CA THR A 95 21.21 8.05 24.51
C THR A 95 20.29 9.01 23.73
N ASN A 96 20.07 8.76 22.43
CA ASN A 96 19.15 9.54 21.60
C ASN A 96 18.41 8.63 20.60
N PRO A 97 17.32 7.97 21.03
CA PRO A 97 16.58 7.01 20.21
C PRO A 97 15.96 7.63 18.96
N THR A 98 15.56 8.90 19.03
CA THR A 98 14.84 9.63 17.97
C THR A 98 15.73 10.19 16.85
N ARG A 99 17.06 10.18 17.02
CA ARG A 99 18.01 10.71 16.02
C ARG A 99 17.87 10.08 14.65
N ILE A 100 17.33 8.85 14.58
CA ILE A 100 17.12 8.12 13.32
C ILE A 100 15.95 8.66 12.48
N VAL A 101 15.03 9.46 13.07
CA VAL A 101 13.77 9.87 12.42
C VAL A 101 14.03 10.60 11.11
N GLY A 102 14.94 11.57 11.08
CA GLY A 102 15.25 12.33 9.87
C GLY A 102 15.78 11.45 8.74
N ALA A 103 16.71 10.54 9.04
CA ALA A 103 17.25 9.61 8.07
C ALA A 103 16.19 8.60 7.60
N ALA A 104 15.32 8.14 8.49
CA ALA A 104 14.22 7.23 8.15
C ALA A 104 13.20 7.88 7.21
N ILE A 105 12.81 9.14 7.47
CA ILE A 105 11.90 9.89 6.58
C ILE A 105 12.51 10.02 5.18
N LEU A 106 13.77 10.40 5.06
CA LEU A 106 14.44 10.53 3.77
C LEU A 106 14.49 9.19 3.04
N ALA A 107 14.91 8.12 3.72
CA ALA A 107 15.02 6.79 3.12
C ALA A 107 13.66 6.26 2.64
N THR A 108 12.61 6.38 3.47
CA THR A 108 11.26 5.91 3.11
C THR A 108 10.62 6.77 2.04
N THR A 109 10.90 8.07 2.00
CA THR A 109 10.44 8.96 0.91
C THR A 109 11.03 8.53 -0.42
N VAL A 110 12.36 8.32 -0.49
CA VAL A 110 13.02 7.85 -1.71
C VAL A 110 12.47 6.50 -2.15
N SER A 111 12.33 5.55 -1.21
CA SER A 111 11.74 4.22 -1.49
C SER A 111 10.34 4.33 -2.07
N THR A 112 9.48 5.18 -1.47
CA THR A 112 8.10 5.37 -1.94
C THR A 112 8.05 6.00 -3.32
N VAL A 113 8.86 7.02 -3.59
CA VAL A 113 8.94 7.66 -4.91
C VAL A 113 9.34 6.64 -5.98
N VAL A 114 10.38 5.83 -5.71
CA VAL A 114 10.83 4.78 -6.63
C VAL A 114 9.73 3.74 -6.85
N GLY A 115 9.07 3.28 -5.78
CA GLY A 115 7.97 2.32 -5.86
C GLY A 115 6.78 2.83 -6.68
N VAL A 116 6.39 4.09 -6.49
CA VAL A 116 5.29 4.72 -7.26
C VAL A 116 5.67 4.87 -8.73
N ILE A 117 6.90 5.32 -9.04
CA ILE A 117 7.39 5.43 -10.42
C ILE A 117 7.39 4.05 -11.08
N PHE A 118 7.90 3.03 -10.39
CA PHE A 118 7.90 1.66 -10.90
C PHE A 118 6.48 1.15 -11.19
N ALA A 119 5.55 1.31 -10.26
CA ALA A 119 4.16 0.91 -10.45
C ALA A 119 3.52 1.62 -11.65
N TRP A 120 3.79 2.92 -11.81
CA TRP A 120 3.27 3.73 -12.92
C TRP A 120 3.86 3.30 -14.28
N VAL A 121 5.16 3.02 -14.35
CA VAL A 121 5.81 2.51 -15.56
C VAL A 121 5.24 1.15 -15.95
N MET A 122 5.11 0.24 -14.97
CA MET A 122 4.55 -1.10 -15.21
C MET A 122 3.09 -1.05 -15.68
N GLU A 123 2.29 -0.12 -15.17
CA GLU A 123 0.92 0.07 -15.65
C GLU A 123 0.89 0.54 -17.11
N ARG A 124 1.83 1.38 -17.52
CA ARG A 124 1.92 1.84 -18.91
C ARG A 124 2.40 0.76 -19.87
N VAL A 125 3.40 -0.02 -19.47
CA VAL A 125 3.91 -1.14 -20.28
C VAL A 125 2.84 -2.21 -20.51
N LYS A 126 1.96 -2.45 -19.55
CA LYS A 126 0.87 -3.43 -19.67
C LYS A 126 -0.28 -2.96 -20.57
N LYS A 127 -0.36 -1.66 -20.89
CA LYS A 127 -1.37 -1.09 -21.81
C LYS A 127 -0.95 -1.15 -23.28
N VAL A 128 0.25 -1.62 -23.59
CA VAL A 128 0.76 -1.91 -24.93
C VAL A 128 0.59 -3.39 -25.22
#